data_adf4414effee27d1d7bbecfdcc6cbb27
#
_entry.id   adf4414effee27d1d7bbecfdcc6cbb27
#
_cell.length_a   1.000
_cell.length_b   1.000
_cell.length_c   1.000
_cell.angle_alpha   90.00
_cell.angle_beta   90.00
_cell.angle_gamma   90.00
#
_symmetry.space_group_name_H-M   'P 1'
#
loop_
_entity.id
_entity.type
_entity.pdbx_description
1 polymer ?
#
loop_
_entity_poly.entity_id
_entity_poly.type
_entity_poly.pdbx_seq_one_letter_code
_entity_poly.pdbx_strand_id
1 'polypeptide(L)'
;MNEKFRFLLYKAEQEDISVDALIKDETIWLTQKAMAELFEIDKSGISRHLKNIFESGELDENVVVAKIAIPTKHGAIPDKEQLSPTNYYNLDAIISVGYRVDSIRATHFRKWATSVLKEYMIKGFAIDDERLKQGKTAFGKDYFKELLERIRSIRASERRIWQQITDIYAECSIDYDKNAPTTKDFYAMVQNKFHYAIAGQTGAEIVYSHADHTKENMGLTTWKNSPGGRILKSD
;
A
#
# COMPACT_ATOMS: atom_id res chain seq x y z
N MET A 1 18.89 -6.71 15.00
CA MET A 1 20.07 -6.53 14.12
C MET A 1 19.83 -5.37 13.21
N ASN A 2 20.70 -4.36 13.24
CA ASN A 2 20.59 -3.21 12.32
C ASN A 2 21.34 -3.57 11.04
N GLU A 3 20.69 -4.24 10.10
CA GLU A 3 21.28 -4.57 8.81
C GLU A 3 21.10 -3.41 7.84
N LYS A 4 22.21 -2.98 7.24
CA LYS A 4 22.16 -2.07 6.09
C LYS A 4 21.75 -2.88 4.87
N PHE A 5 20.81 -2.39 4.11
CA PHE A 5 20.43 -2.99 2.84
C PHE A 5 20.18 -1.89 1.82
N ARG A 6 20.26 -2.27 0.56
CA ARG A 6 19.95 -1.35 -0.53
C ARG A 6 18.45 -1.28 -0.72
N PHE A 7 17.86 -0.14 -0.40
CA PHE A 7 16.42 0.07 -0.46
C PHE A 7 16.06 0.81 -1.74
N LEU A 8 15.14 0.25 -2.52
CA LEU A 8 14.52 0.93 -3.65
C LEU A 8 13.53 1.94 -3.12
N LEU A 9 13.85 3.23 -3.23
CA LEU A 9 13.00 4.29 -2.71
C LEU A 9 11.85 4.59 -3.67
N TYR A 10 12.15 4.75 -4.95
CA TYR A 10 11.17 4.96 -6.00
C TYR A 10 11.74 4.57 -7.38
N LYS A 11 10.83 4.29 -8.32
CA LYS A 11 11.18 4.06 -9.73
C LYS A 11 11.01 5.36 -10.50
N ALA A 12 12.06 5.84 -11.16
CA ALA A 12 12.00 6.90 -12.15
C ALA A 12 11.83 6.30 -13.55
N GLU A 13 11.41 7.11 -14.53
CA GLU A 13 11.12 6.63 -15.89
C GLU A 13 12.30 5.90 -16.57
N GLN A 14 13.53 6.20 -16.16
CA GLN A 14 14.75 5.64 -16.79
C GLN A 14 15.69 4.95 -15.80
N GLU A 15 15.45 5.01 -14.49
CA GLU A 15 16.35 4.49 -13.47
C GLU A 15 15.63 4.10 -12.18
N ASP A 16 15.99 2.95 -11.62
CA ASP A 16 15.57 2.52 -10.29
C ASP A 16 16.44 3.20 -9.23
N ILE A 17 15.87 4.11 -8.45
CA ILE A 17 16.60 4.87 -7.43
C ILE A 17 16.64 4.09 -6.12
N SER A 18 17.80 3.55 -5.81
CA SER A 18 18.05 2.79 -4.57
C SER A 18 19.20 3.40 -3.79
N VAL A 19 19.11 3.35 -2.46
CA VAL A 19 20.11 3.87 -1.53
C VAL A 19 20.35 2.90 -0.38
N ASP A 20 21.53 3.04 0.26
CA ASP A 20 21.82 2.31 1.49
C ASP A 20 20.97 2.86 2.63
N ALA A 21 20.01 2.08 3.08
CA ALA A 21 19.08 2.44 4.12
C ALA A 21 19.15 1.48 5.31
N LEU A 22 18.70 1.96 6.45
CA LEU A 22 18.42 1.17 7.63
C LEU A 22 16.91 1.15 7.84
N ILE A 23 16.32 -0.02 8.06
CA ILE A 23 14.94 -0.13 8.52
C ILE A 23 14.92 -0.28 10.03
N LYS A 24 14.17 0.59 10.68
CA LYS A 24 13.91 0.57 12.11
C LYS A 24 12.56 1.23 12.37
N ASP A 25 11.76 0.65 13.30
CA ASP A 25 10.47 1.21 13.72
C ASP A 25 9.50 1.45 12.53
N GLU A 26 9.45 0.48 11.59
CA GLU A 26 8.61 0.51 10.39
C GLU A 26 8.85 1.71 9.45
N THR A 27 9.99 2.37 9.59
CA THR A 27 10.40 3.46 8.70
C THR A 27 11.81 3.26 8.20
N ILE A 28 12.20 4.03 7.20
CA ILE A 28 13.56 4.05 6.65
C ILE A 28 14.38 5.17 7.28
N TRP A 29 15.64 4.88 7.48
CA TRP A 29 16.62 5.81 8.04
C TRP A 29 17.82 5.93 7.11
N LEU A 30 18.18 7.16 6.73
CA LEU A 30 19.33 7.45 5.90
C LEU A 30 20.35 8.29 6.64
N THR A 31 21.62 8.12 6.28
CA THR A 31 22.68 9.07 6.67
C THR A 31 22.66 10.29 5.76
N GLN A 32 23.30 11.39 6.16
CA GLN A 32 23.51 12.54 5.27
C GLN A 32 24.25 12.16 3.98
N LYS A 33 25.17 11.18 4.05
CA LYS A 33 25.88 10.68 2.87
C LYS A 33 24.92 9.98 1.91
N ALA A 34 24.06 9.12 2.43
CA ALA A 34 23.05 8.43 1.61
C ALA A 34 22.02 9.39 1.01
N MET A 35 21.61 10.43 1.74
CA MET A 35 20.76 11.50 1.19
C MET A 35 21.48 12.32 0.11
N ALA A 36 22.76 12.60 0.26
CA ALA A 36 23.56 13.29 -0.74
C ALA A 36 23.66 12.48 -2.04
N GLU A 37 23.84 11.16 -1.93
CA GLU A 37 23.81 10.22 -3.06
C GLU A 37 22.41 10.15 -3.69
N LEU A 38 21.34 10.06 -2.87
CA LEU A 38 19.96 10.02 -3.32
C LEU A 38 19.58 11.22 -4.17
N PHE A 39 19.92 12.43 -3.71
CA PHE A 39 19.53 13.68 -4.35
C PHE A 39 20.59 14.28 -5.26
N GLU A 40 21.72 13.60 -5.45
CA GLU A 40 22.87 14.07 -6.27
C GLU A 40 23.33 15.48 -5.91
N ILE A 41 23.52 15.74 -4.63
CA ILE A 41 24.12 16.96 -4.12
C ILE A 41 25.23 16.63 -3.13
N ASP A 42 26.05 17.62 -2.80
CA ASP A 42 27.07 17.44 -1.80
C ASP A 42 26.50 17.34 -0.37
N LYS A 43 27.25 16.67 0.52
CA LYS A 43 26.84 16.48 1.92
C LYS A 43 26.65 17.80 2.66
N SER A 44 27.38 18.86 2.31
CA SER A 44 27.28 20.18 2.94
C SER A 44 25.93 20.83 2.61
N GLY A 45 25.41 20.60 1.39
CA GLY A 45 24.09 21.00 0.98
C GLY A 45 23.01 20.33 1.83
N ILE A 46 23.09 18.99 2.02
CA ILE A 46 22.18 18.26 2.91
C ILE A 46 22.23 18.82 4.33
N SER A 47 23.43 19.01 4.88
CA SER A 47 23.61 19.55 6.24
C SER A 47 22.95 20.92 6.41
N ARG A 48 23.09 21.81 5.42
CA ARG A 48 22.47 23.14 5.43
C ARG A 48 20.93 23.04 5.39
N HIS A 49 20.38 22.16 4.55
CA HIS A 49 18.92 21.96 4.49
C HIS A 49 18.36 21.41 5.80
N LEU A 50 19.01 20.40 6.40
CA LEU A 50 18.61 19.87 7.71
C LEU A 50 18.65 20.93 8.80
N LYS A 51 19.73 21.73 8.85
CA LYS A 51 19.83 22.84 9.79
C LYS A 51 18.65 23.80 9.66
N ASN A 52 18.33 24.23 8.45
CA ASN A 52 17.22 25.13 8.20
C ASN A 52 15.85 24.52 8.58
N ILE A 53 15.66 23.20 8.38
CA ILE A 53 14.43 22.48 8.77
C ILE A 53 14.26 22.52 10.29
N PHE A 54 15.33 22.26 11.05
CA PHE A 54 15.28 22.28 12.51
C PHE A 54 15.15 23.69 13.06
N GLU A 55 15.88 24.67 12.54
CA GLU A 55 15.79 26.08 12.96
C GLU A 55 14.42 26.70 12.66
N SER A 56 13.74 26.28 11.58
CA SER A 56 12.39 26.74 11.28
C SER A 56 11.29 26.07 12.11
N GLY A 57 11.63 25.05 12.91
CA GLY A 57 10.66 24.28 13.68
C GLY A 57 9.76 23.37 12.84
N GLU A 58 10.12 23.13 11.56
CA GLU A 58 9.35 22.22 10.69
C GLU A 58 9.39 20.78 11.23
N LEU A 59 10.56 20.34 11.72
CA LEU A 59 10.75 19.04 12.35
C LEU A 59 11.53 19.18 13.67
N ASP A 60 11.19 18.35 14.68
CA ASP A 60 11.96 18.23 15.91
C ASP A 60 13.14 17.28 15.69
N GLU A 61 14.36 17.78 15.85
CA GLU A 61 15.59 17.00 15.71
C GLU A 61 15.62 15.77 16.62
N ASN A 62 15.09 15.86 17.84
CA ASN A 62 15.06 14.75 18.79
C ASN A 62 14.18 13.57 18.32
N VAL A 63 13.19 13.83 17.46
CA VAL A 63 12.26 12.82 16.93
C VAL A 63 12.81 12.19 15.65
N VAL A 64 13.41 13.01 14.79
CA VAL A 64 13.76 12.56 13.43
C VAL A 64 15.23 12.15 13.26
N VAL A 65 16.08 12.34 14.30
CA VAL A 65 17.51 11.97 14.26
C VAL A 65 17.79 10.89 15.30
N ALA A 66 18.40 9.79 14.84
CA ALA A 66 18.89 8.73 15.70
C ALA A 66 20.42 8.59 15.59
N LYS A 67 21.12 8.52 16.71
CA LYS A 67 22.55 8.16 16.75
C LYS A 67 22.69 6.66 16.83
N ILE A 68 23.21 6.04 15.76
CA ILE A 68 23.38 4.58 15.67
C ILE A 68 24.85 4.28 15.52
N ALA A 69 25.38 3.44 16.40
CA ALA A 69 26.76 2.96 16.32
C ALA A 69 26.86 1.86 15.26
N ILE A 70 27.70 2.08 14.26
CA ILE A 70 27.92 1.13 13.18
C ILE A 70 29.38 0.68 13.19
N PRO A 71 29.64 -0.62 12.95
CA PRO A 71 30.99 -1.10 12.68
C PRO A 71 31.55 -0.41 11.44
N THR A 72 32.65 0.29 11.60
CA THR A 72 33.43 0.89 10.52
C THR A 72 34.85 0.37 10.58
N LYS A 73 35.50 0.23 9.43
CA LYS A 73 36.92 -0.18 9.39
C LYS A 73 37.77 0.85 10.13
N HIS A 74 38.63 0.38 11.00
CA HIS A 74 39.59 1.23 11.70
C HIS A 74 40.63 1.77 10.71
N GLY A 75 40.79 3.10 10.61
CA GLY A 75 41.62 3.71 9.58
C GLY A 75 43.12 3.39 9.68
N ALA A 76 43.62 2.98 10.86
CA ALA A 76 45.04 2.73 11.11
C ALA A 76 45.42 1.28 11.35
N ILE A 77 44.45 0.38 11.59
CA ILE A 77 44.71 -1.03 11.88
C ILE A 77 43.92 -1.89 10.90
N PRO A 78 44.58 -2.64 10.00
CA PRO A 78 43.90 -3.58 9.09
C PRO A 78 43.09 -4.58 9.89
N ASP A 79 41.90 -4.92 9.38
CA ASP A 79 40.96 -5.92 9.93
C ASP A 79 40.36 -5.62 11.32
N LYS A 80 40.55 -4.42 11.87
CA LYS A 80 39.89 -4.00 13.10
C LYS A 80 38.67 -3.17 12.77
N GLU A 81 37.51 -3.55 13.34
CA GLU A 81 36.29 -2.76 13.29
C GLU A 81 36.21 -1.81 14.49
N GLN A 82 35.74 -0.62 14.25
CA GLN A 82 35.47 0.41 15.25
C GLN A 82 34.00 0.77 15.21
N LEU A 83 33.34 0.82 16.35
CA LEU A 83 31.97 1.37 16.46
C LEU A 83 32.03 2.89 16.35
N SER A 84 31.51 3.43 15.27
CA SER A 84 31.42 4.88 15.05
C SER A 84 29.96 5.34 15.17
N PRO A 85 29.62 6.26 16.09
CA PRO A 85 28.29 6.82 16.16
C PRO A 85 28.02 7.67 14.92
N THR A 86 26.97 7.32 14.20
CA THR A 86 26.56 8.00 12.97
C THR A 86 25.12 8.48 13.11
N ASN A 87 24.84 9.71 12.70
CA ASN A 87 23.49 10.25 12.68
C ASN A 87 22.72 9.67 11.50
N TYR A 88 21.54 9.12 11.80
CA TYR A 88 20.54 8.68 10.86
C TYR A 88 19.31 9.56 10.95
N TYR A 89 18.68 9.79 9.84
CA TYR A 89 17.52 10.64 9.66
C TYR A 89 16.35 9.82 9.14
N ASN A 90 15.18 9.95 9.73
CA ASN A 90 14.00 9.18 9.36
C ASN A 90 13.38 9.65 8.04
N LEU A 91 12.29 8.99 7.62
CA LEU A 91 11.59 9.30 6.36
C LEU A 91 11.09 10.75 6.31
N ASP A 92 10.62 11.32 7.44
CA ASP A 92 10.12 12.70 7.45
C ASP A 92 11.23 13.70 7.10
N ALA A 93 12.42 13.53 7.69
CA ALA A 93 13.58 14.34 7.36
C ALA A 93 14.02 14.16 5.89
N ILE A 94 13.98 12.94 5.36
CA ILE A 94 14.30 12.64 3.96
C ILE A 94 13.34 13.38 3.02
N ILE A 95 12.04 13.33 3.30
CA ILE A 95 11.00 14.01 2.52
C ILE A 95 11.21 15.52 2.55
N SER A 96 11.36 16.11 3.75
CA SER A 96 11.55 17.56 3.91
C SER A 96 12.79 18.06 3.18
N VAL A 97 13.91 17.34 3.22
CA VAL A 97 15.10 17.63 2.44
C VAL A 97 14.83 17.54 0.94
N GLY A 98 14.14 16.47 0.48
CA GLY A 98 13.84 16.26 -0.94
C GLY A 98 12.96 17.36 -1.55
N TYR A 99 12.12 18.00 -0.77
CA TYR A 99 11.33 19.14 -1.21
C TYR A 99 12.13 20.46 -1.28
N ARG A 100 13.24 20.57 -0.55
CA ARG A 100 14.07 21.79 -0.48
C ARG A 100 15.30 21.76 -1.40
N VAL A 101 15.74 20.57 -1.80
CA VAL A 101 16.91 20.39 -2.67
C VAL A 101 16.57 20.78 -4.10
N ASP A 102 17.47 21.54 -4.72
CA ASP A 102 17.39 21.88 -6.14
C ASP A 102 18.37 20.98 -6.95
N SER A 103 17.85 19.85 -7.41
CA SER A 103 18.53 18.90 -8.29
C SER A 103 17.55 18.18 -9.20
N ILE A 104 18.04 17.58 -10.28
CA ILE A 104 17.24 16.77 -11.19
C ILE A 104 16.63 15.58 -10.45
N ARG A 105 17.41 14.89 -9.61
CA ARG A 105 16.90 13.76 -8.81
C ARG A 105 15.87 14.18 -7.78
N ALA A 106 16.03 15.30 -7.12
CA ALA A 106 15.03 15.84 -6.21
C ALA A 106 13.75 16.23 -6.97
N THR A 107 13.86 16.70 -8.21
CA THR A 107 12.69 16.94 -9.07
C THR A 107 11.96 15.64 -9.43
N HIS A 108 12.67 14.57 -9.77
CA HIS A 108 12.07 13.25 -10.01
C HIS A 108 11.39 12.71 -8.76
N PHE A 109 12.05 12.84 -7.60
CA PHE A 109 11.46 12.47 -6.31
C PHE A 109 10.15 13.22 -6.04
N ARG A 110 10.10 14.53 -6.21
CA ARG A 110 8.89 15.33 -6.03
C ARG A 110 7.78 14.94 -7.01
N LYS A 111 8.09 14.68 -8.28
CA LYS A 111 7.12 14.18 -9.28
C LYS A 111 6.53 12.84 -8.85
N TRP A 112 7.36 11.90 -8.43
CA TRP A 112 6.90 10.61 -7.93
C TRP A 112 6.03 10.77 -6.67
N ALA A 113 6.47 11.48 -5.65
CA ALA A 113 5.71 11.72 -4.43
C ALA A 113 4.36 12.40 -4.72
N THR A 114 4.35 13.38 -5.62
CA THR A 114 3.12 14.06 -6.07
C THR A 114 2.19 13.09 -6.80
N SER A 115 2.71 12.17 -7.62
CA SER A 115 1.87 11.18 -8.33
C SER A 115 1.16 10.24 -7.36
N VAL A 116 1.87 9.75 -6.33
CA VAL A 116 1.30 8.90 -5.28
C VAL A 116 0.24 9.66 -4.48
N LEU A 117 0.54 10.89 -4.07
CA LEU A 117 -0.41 11.72 -3.33
C LEU A 117 -1.65 12.04 -4.18
N LYS A 118 -1.48 12.37 -5.45
CA LYS A 118 -2.57 12.63 -6.39
C LYS A 118 -3.46 11.39 -6.57
N GLU A 119 -2.86 10.22 -6.72
CA GLU A 119 -3.60 8.96 -6.81
C GLU A 119 -4.43 8.72 -5.56
N TYR A 120 -3.83 8.88 -4.37
CA TYR A 120 -4.53 8.75 -3.11
C TYR A 120 -5.68 9.76 -2.95
N MET A 121 -5.46 11.03 -3.30
CA MET A 121 -6.48 12.08 -3.21
C MET A 121 -7.67 11.86 -4.15
N ILE A 122 -7.42 11.31 -5.34
CA ILE A 122 -8.48 11.07 -6.34
C ILE A 122 -9.21 9.76 -6.06
N LYS A 123 -8.49 8.68 -5.76
CA LYS A 123 -9.05 7.33 -5.65
C LYS A 123 -9.35 6.91 -4.21
N GLY A 124 -8.76 7.58 -3.20
CA GLY A 124 -8.80 7.18 -1.80
C GLY A 124 -7.84 6.05 -1.43
N PHE A 125 -7.01 5.58 -2.36
CA PHE A 125 -5.95 4.59 -2.15
C PHE A 125 -4.81 4.79 -3.15
N ALA A 126 -3.62 4.31 -2.77
CA ALA A 126 -2.47 4.12 -3.65
C ALA A 126 -1.85 2.76 -3.30
N ILE A 127 -1.64 1.88 -4.28
CA ILE A 127 -1.21 0.50 -4.08
C ILE A 127 0.01 0.22 -4.95
N ASP A 128 1.04 -0.38 -4.36
CA ASP A 128 2.19 -0.94 -5.06
C ASP A 128 1.97 -2.46 -5.23
N ASP A 129 1.35 -2.83 -6.34
CA ASP A 129 1.00 -4.22 -6.67
C ASP A 129 2.21 -5.14 -6.69
N GLU A 130 3.35 -4.67 -7.21
CA GLU A 130 4.57 -5.47 -7.32
C GLU A 130 5.13 -5.78 -5.93
N ARG A 131 5.17 -4.79 -5.05
CA ARG A 131 5.62 -4.95 -3.66
C ARG A 131 4.71 -5.90 -2.88
N LEU A 132 3.41 -5.80 -3.05
CA LEU A 132 2.44 -6.67 -2.38
C LEU A 132 2.53 -8.13 -2.83
N LYS A 133 2.81 -8.39 -4.12
CA LYS A 133 2.99 -9.74 -4.67
C LYS A 133 4.29 -10.43 -4.20
N GLN A 134 5.29 -9.66 -3.78
CA GLN A 134 6.57 -10.21 -3.32
C GLN A 134 6.50 -10.90 -1.94
N GLY A 135 5.39 -10.75 -1.19
CA GLY A 135 5.21 -11.34 0.12
C GLY A 135 6.00 -10.63 1.21
N LYS A 136 7.01 -11.27 1.82
CA LYS A 136 7.80 -10.62 2.87
C LYS A 136 8.55 -9.40 2.32
N THR A 137 8.18 -8.23 2.80
CA THR A 137 8.87 -6.98 2.48
C THR A 137 10.13 -6.80 3.33
N ALA A 138 10.96 -5.83 2.95
CA ALA A 138 12.12 -5.41 3.73
C ALA A 138 11.77 -5.02 5.19
N PHE A 139 10.51 -4.68 5.46
CA PHE A 139 9.98 -4.38 6.82
C PHE A 139 9.60 -5.64 7.62
N GLY A 140 9.79 -6.84 7.08
CA GLY A 140 9.50 -8.11 7.77
C GLY A 140 8.02 -8.41 7.98
N LYS A 141 7.10 -7.58 7.49
CA LYS A 141 5.64 -7.74 7.60
C LYS A 141 5.04 -8.14 6.26
N ASP A 142 3.97 -8.93 6.33
CA ASP A 142 3.12 -9.28 5.19
C ASP A 142 1.97 -8.28 5.10
N TYR A 143 2.19 -7.19 4.36
CA TYR A 143 1.17 -6.15 4.14
C TYR A 143 0.01 -6.62 3.25
N PHE A 144 0.16 -7.72 2.51
CA PHE A 144 -0.93 -8.30 1.75
C PHE A 144 -2.07 -8.77 2.67
N LYS A 145 -1.73 -9.33 3.84
CA LYS A 145 -2.72 -9.71 4.84
C LYS A 145 -3.48 -8.50 5.40
N GLU A 146 -2.78 -7.41 5.68
CA GLU A 146 -3.40 -6.15 6.12
C GLU A 146 -4.36 -5.59 5.05
N LEU A 147 -3.95 -5.62 3.78
CA LEU A 147 -4.81 -5.22 2.66
C LEU A 147 -6.07 -6.08 2.58
N LEU A 148 -5.95 -7.40 2.75
CA LEU A 148 -7.12 -8.30 2.77
C LEU A 148 -8.09 -7.98 3.90
N GLU A 149 -7.61 -7.62 5.08
CA GLU A 149 -8.46 -7.21 6.20
C GLU A 149 -9.19 -5.90 5.91
N ARG A 150 -8.52 -4.92 5.29
CA ARG A 150 -9.16 -3.68 4.81
C ARG A 150 -10.25 -3.95 3.78
N ILE A 151 -9.97 -4.80 2.79
CA ILE A 151 -10.94 -5.19 1.77
C ILE A 151 -12.16 -5.86 2.41
N ARG A 152 -11.95 -6.77 3.38
CA ARG A 152 -13.05 -7.39 4.13
C ARG A 152 -13.90 -6.37 4.89
N SER A 153 -13.25 -5.36 5.51
CA SER A 153 -13.95 -4.28 6.20
C SER A 153 -14.80 -3.43 5.25
N ILE A 154 -14.27 -3.11 4.05
CA ILE A 154 -15.01 -2.38 3.00
C ILE A 154 -16.23 -3.19 2.55
N ARG A 155 -16.06 -4.49 2.28
CA ARG A 155 -17.17 -5.40 1.91
C ARG A 155 -18.23 -5.54 3.01
N ALA A 156 -17.82 -5.48 4.28
CA ALA A 156 -18.78 -5.44 5.38
C ALA A 156 -19.65 -4.16 5.38
N SER A 157 -19.11 -3.05 4.83
CA SER A 157 -19.88 -1.81 4.62
C SER A 157 -20.87 -1.94 3.47
N GLU A 158 -20.55 -2.69 2.40
CA GLU A 158 -21.50 -3.01 1.31
C GLU A 158 -22.70 -3.80 1.85
N ARG A 159 -22.47 -4.71 2.79
CA ARG A 159 -23.56 -5.45 3.46
C ARG A 159 -24.52 -4.51 4.21
N ARG A 160 -24.02 -3.40 4.77
CA ARG A 160 -24.86 -2.35 5.40
C ARG A 160 -25.72 -1.63 4.36
N ILE A 161 -25.17 -1.30 3.20
CA ILE A 161 -25.93 -0.68 2.10
C ILE A 161 -27.05 -1.63 1.65
N TRP A 162 -26.73 -2.91 1.49
CA TRP A 162 -27.72 -3.91 1.14
C TRP A 162 -28.83 -4.02 2.19
N GLN A 163 -28.48 -4.00 3.46
CA GLN A 163 -29.43 -4.03 4.56
C GLN A 163 -30.31 -2.79 4.58
N GLN A 164 -29.77 -1.60 4.34
CA GLN A 164 -30.55 -0.36 4.22
C GLN A 164 -31.55 -0.41 3.05
N ILE A 165 -31.16 -0.96 1.90
CA ILE A 165 -32.07 -1.15 0.77
C ILE A 165 -33.23 -2.09 1.14
N THR A 166 -32.91 -3.16 1.88
CA THR A 166 -33.92 -4.11 2.39
C THR A 166 -34.89 -3.43 3.34
N ASP A 167 -34.39 -2.64 4.27
CA ASP A 167 -35.19 -1.91 5.26
C ASP A 167 -36.10 -0.87 4.59
N ILE A 168 -35.55 -0.06 3.65
CA ILE A 168 -36.33 0.92 2.88
C ILE A 168 -37.44 0.23 2.06
N TYR A 169 -37.10 -0.88 1.40
CA TYR A 169 -38.14 -1.63 0.63
C TYR A 169 -39.22 -2.16 1.52
N ALA A 170 -38.91 -2.69 2.71
CA ALA A 170 -39.84 -3.16 3.69
C ALA A 170 -40.76 -2.02 4.23
N GLU A 171 -40.16 -0.84 4.53
CA GLU A 171 -40.92 0.31 5.01
C GLU A 171 -41.83 0.93 3.95
N CYS A 172 -41.46 0.87 2.67
CA CYS A 172 -42.23 1.40 1.55
C CYS A 172 -43.33 0.42 1.08
N SER A 173 -43.35 -0.83 1.55
CA SER A 173 -44.28 -1.86 1.12
C SER A 173 -45.30 -2.12 2.22
N ILE A 174 -46.61 -1.82 1.96
CA ILE A 174 -47.69 -1.98 2.93
C ILE A 174 -47.92 -3.47 3.30
N ASP A 175 -47.59 -4.37 2.36
CA ASP A 175 -47.80 -5.82 2.44
C ASP A 175 -46.47 -6.57 2.31
N TYR A 176 -45.42 -6.05 2.94
CA TYR A 176 -44.09 -6.66 2.87
C TYR A 176 -44.06 -8.08 3.38
N ASP A 177 -43.76 -9.03 2.49
CA ASP A 177 -43.41 -10.42 2.82
C ASP A 177 -42.06 -10.78 2.17
N LYS A 178 -41.08 -11.10 3.01
CA LYS A 178 -39.73 -11.47 2.55
C LYS A 178 -39.72 -12.72 1.64
N ASN A 179 -40.76 -13.56 1.72
CA ASN A 179 -40.88 -14.80 0.95
C ASN A 179 -41.69 -14.63 -0.33
N ALA A 180 -42.38 -13.50 -0.49
CA ALA A 180 -43.17 -13.21 -1.68
C ALA A 180 -42.33 -13.25 -2.96
N PRO A 181 -42.86 -13.74 -4.08
CA PRO A 181 -42.17 -13.74 -5.37
C PRO A 181 -41.70 -12.32 -5.76
N THR A 182 -42.55 -11.31 -5.59
CA THR A 182 -42.27 -9.91 -5.90
C THR A 182 -41.07 -9.37 -5.12
N THR A 183 -40.92 -9.75 -3.86
CA THR A 183 -39.77 -9.37 -3.02
C THR A 183 -38.48 -10.04 -3.47
N LYS A 184 -38.57 -11.34 -3.84
CA LYS A 184 -37.41 -12.07 -4.40
C LYS A 184 -36.95 -11.48 -5.74
N ASP A 185 -37.91 -11.16 -6.60
CA ASP A 185 -37.61 -10.53 -7.92
C ASP A 185 -37.00 -9.15 -7.73
N PHE A 186 -37.46 -8.33 -6.78
CA PHE A 186 -36.85 -7.05 -6.45
C PHE A 186 -35.42 -7.22 -6.02
N TYR A 187 -35.11 -8.13 -5.11
CA TYR A 187 -33.73 -8.35 -4.66
C TYR A 187 -32.82 -8.88 -5.76
N ALA A 188 -33.29 -9.78 -6.60
CA ALA A 188 -32.56 -10.27 -7.76
C ALA A 188 -32.24 -9.14 -8.76
N MET A 189 -33.24 -8.26 -9.01
CA MET A 189 -33.04 -7.09 -9.85
C MET A 189 -32.01 -6.11 -9.29
N VAL A 190 -32.11 -5.78 -8.01
CA VAL A 190 -31.14 -4.88 -7.35
C VAL A 190 -29.76 -5.47 -7.36
N GLN A 191 -29.59 -6.76 -7.06
CA GLN A 191 -28.32 -7.47 -7.13
C GLN A 191 -27.72 -7.41 -8.54
N ASN A 192 -28.52 -7.67 -9.57
CA ASN A 192 -28.05 -7.56 -10.95
C ASN A 192 -27.63 -6.14 -11.34
N LYS A 193 -28.35 -5.11 -10.84
CA LYS A 193 -27.95 -3.72 -11.07
C LYS A 193 -26.61 -3.39 -10.41
N PHE A 194 -26.33 -3.91 -9.21
CA PHE A 194 -25.02 -3.78 -8.57
C PHE A 194 -23.92 -4.49 -9.37
N HIS A 195 -24.16 -5.73 -9.81
CA HIS A 195 -23.21 -6.45 -10.66
C HIS A 195 -22.90 -5.66 -11.93
N TYR A 196 -23.94 -5.15 -12.58
CA TYR A 196 -23.79 -4.37 -13.80
C TYR A 196 -23.03 -3.04 -13.57
N ALA A 197 -23.33 -2.34 -12.49
CA ALA A 197 -22.66 -1.07 -12.15
C ALA A 197 -21.16 -1.25 -11.84
N ILE A 198 -20.77 -2.39 -11.26
CA ILE A 198 -19.39 -2.67 -10.84
C ILE A 198 -18.59 -3.35 -11.96
N ALA A 199 -19.18 -4.35 -12.62
CA ALA A 199 -18.49 -5.22 -13.56
C ALA A 199 -18.87 -5.01 -15.03
N GLY A 200 -19.86 -4.16 -15.32
CA GLY A 200 -20.43 -3.99 -16.67
C GLY A 200 -21.20 -5.22 -17.17
N GLN A 201 -21.48 -6.20 -16.30
CA GLN A 201 -22.12 -7.47 -16.63
C GLN A 201 -23.17 -7.82 -15.58
N THR A 202 -24.25 -8.46 -15.99
CA THR A 202 -25.23 -9.05 -15.07
C THR A 202 -24.67 -10.32 -14.42
N GLY A 203 -25.28 -10.77 -13.31
CA GLY A 203 -24.86 -12.01 -12.65
C GLY A 203 -24.84 -13.22 -13.58
N ALA A 204 -25.83 -13.34 -14.49
CA ALA A 204 -25.89 -14.41 -15.47
C ALA A 204 -24.75 -14.32 -16.51
N GLU A 205 -24.42 -13.14 -16.99
CA GLU A 205 -23.30 -12.91 -17.91
C GLU A 205 -21.95 -13.22 -17.25
N ILE A 206 -21.78 -12.87 -15.98
CA ILE A 206 -20.59 -13.21 -15.21
C ILE A 206 -20.43 -14.73 -15.10
N VAL A 207 -21.50 -15.45 -14.74
CA VAL A 207 -21.46 -16.91 -14.67
C VAL A 207 -21.15 -17.51 -16.05
N TYR A 208 -21.82 -17.05 -17.10
CA TYR A 208 -21.61 -17.55 -18.45
C TYR A 208 -20.17 -17.33 -18.94
N SER A 209 -19.56 -16.21 -18.63
CA SER A 209 -18.19 -15.89 -19.06
C SER A 209 -17.10 -16.62 -18.25
N HIS A 210 -17.39 -17.06 -17.02
CA HIS A 210 -16.40 -17.68 -16.14
C HIS A 210 -16.59 -19.19 -15.96
N ALA A 211 -17.80 -19.72 -16.16
CA ALA A 211 -18.05 -21.14 -16.06
C ALA A 211 -17.40 -21.90 -17.23
N ASP A 212 -16.56 -22.88 -16.91
CA ASP A 212 -15.82 -23.66 -17.87
C ASP A 212 -15.93 -25.15 -17.51
N HIS A 213 -16.69 -25.90 -18.29
CA HIS A 213 -16.93 -27.33 -18.06
C HIS A 213 -15.66 -28.19 -18.18
N THR A 214 -14.58 -27.65 -18.76
CA THR A 214 -13.29 -28.34 -18.88
C THR A 214 -12.41 -28.21 -17.66
N LYS A 215 -12.74 -27.26 -16.78
CA LYS A 215 -12.00 -27.02 -15.54
C LYS A 215 -12.54 -27.83 -14.38
N GLU A 216 -11.67 -28.13 -13.42
CA GLU A 216 -12.07 -28.72 -12.15
C GLU A 216 -13.12 -27.84 -11.47
N ASN A 217 -14.19 -28.47 -10.96
CA ASN A 217 -15.34 -27.79 -10.35
C ASN A 217 -16.03 -26.76 -11.29
N MET A 218 -15.94 -26.95 -12.60
CA MET A 218 -16.48 -26.01 -13.61
C MET A 218 -15.91 -24.59 -13.51
N GLY A 219 -14.73 -24.42 -12.90
CA GLY A 219 -14.13 -23.12 -12.63
C GLY A 219 -14.72 -22.38 -11.45
N LEU A 220 -15.64 -22.98 -10.70
CA LEU A 220 -16.21 -22.38 -9.48
C LEU A 220 -15.22 -22.42 -8.32
N THR A 221 -15.14 -21.33 -7.57
CA THR A 221 -14.35 -21.24 -6.34
C THR A 221 -15.09 -21.70 -5.11
N THR A 222 -16.43 -21.66 -5.14
CA THR A 222 -17.30 -22.13 -4.06
C THR A 222 -18.69 -22.52 -4.60
N TRP A 223 -19.37 -23.45 -3.96
CA TRP A 223 -20.75 -23.89 -4.22
C TRP A 223 -21.40 -24.35 -2.90
N LYS A 224 -22.71 -24.61 -2.90
CA LYS A 224 -23.48 -24.85 -1.69
C LYS A 224 -22.91 -25.92 -0.75
N ASN A 225 -22.30 -26.96 -1.29
CA ASN A 225 -21.70 -28.05 -0.51
C ASN A 225 -20.19 -28.18 -0.73
N SER A 226 -19.50 -27.08 -1.04
CA SER A 226 -18.06 -27.05 -1.22
C SER A 226 -17.33 -27.44 0.08
N PRO A 227 -16.15 -28.11 0.01
CA PRO A 227 -15.45 -28.55 -1.20
C PRO A 227 -15.84 -29.95 -1.71
N GLY A 228 -16.47 -30.79 -0.91
CA GLY A 228 -16.68 -32.22 -1.23
C GLY A 228 -18.06 -32.56 -1.82
N GLY A 229 -18.94 -31.59 -1.91
CA GLY A 229 -20.32 -31.81 -2.38
C GLY A 229 -20.46 -31.64 -3.91
N ARG A 230 -21.52 -32.30 -4.47
CA ARG A 230 -21.82 -32.19 -5.89
C ARG A 230 -22.29 -30.77 -6.25
N ILE A 231 -21.78 -30.25 -7.34
CA ILE A 231 -22.24 -28.99 -7.95
C ILE A 231 -23.62 -29.23 -8.58
N LEU A 232 -24.57 -28.40 -8.26
CA LEU A 232 -25.94 -28.44 -8.79
C LEU A 232 -26.17 -27.28 -9.76
N LYS A 233 -27.20 -27.44 -10.63
CA LYS A 233 -27.58 -26.39 -11.59
C LYS A 233 -28.01 -25.07 -10.90
N SER A 234 -28.33 -25.14 -9.60
CA SER A 234 -28.76 -24.01 -8.78
C SER A 234 -27.59 -23.28 -8.07
N ASP A 235 -26.38 -23.79 -8.16
CA ASP A 235 -25.18 -23.21 -7.58
C ASP A 235 -24.57 -22.16 -8.52
#